data_345f456a6072c52edcefcc0627ca3495
#
_entry.id   345f456a6072c52edcefcc0627ca3495
#
_cell.length_a   1.000
_cell.length_b   1.000
_cell.length_c   1.000
_cell.angle_alpha   90.00
_cell.angle_beta   90.00
_cell.angle_gamma   90.00
#
_symmetry.space_group_name_H-M   'P 1'
#
loop_
_entity.id
_entity.type
_entity.pdbx_description
1 polymer ?
#
loop_
_entity_poly.entity_id
_entity_poly.type
_entity_poly.pdbx_seq_one_letter_code
_entity_poly.pdbx_strand_id
1 'polypeptide(L)'
;MDSTTYTTRRGEIEHYFDRTAATAWARLTSDAPVGRIRATVRAGRNDMRNTLLSWLPADLSGQRVLDAGCGTGALAVEAARRGASVVAIDLSPTLVNLARERLPSITGGGSVDLRSGDMLDPALGQFDHVVAMDSIIHYATDDAVAALSRLAERTSGSINFTFAPSTPLLAAMISLGRLFPRGDRAPWLNPMAADRLASMRSTDAVLQHWHTGKTQRVSSGFYKSQALQWLCPGSVV
;
A
#
# COMPACT_ATOMS: atom_id res chain seq x y z
N MET A 1 -11.85 -14.06 11.77
CA MET A 1 -11.61 -15.10 10.74
C MET A 1 -11.41 -14.39 9.42
N ASP A 2 -10.33 -14.68 8.71
CA ASP A 2 -10.13 -14.15 7.36
C ASP A 2 -11.17 -14.75 6.42
N SER A 3 -11.74 -13.92 5.52
CA SER A 3 -12.64 -14.46 4.51
C SER A 3 -11.87 -15.44 3.61
N THR A 4 -12.54 -16.47 3.12
CA THR A 4 -11.93 -17.43 2.18
C THR A 4 -11.40 -16.72 0.94
N THR A 5 -12.08 -15.64 0.50
CA THR A 5 -11.70 -14.81 -0.64
C THR A 5 -10.41 -14.04 -0.37
N TYR A 6 -10.24 -13.44 0.82
CA TYR A 6 -9.01 -12.75 1.22
C TYR A 6 -7.81 -13.71 1.22
N THR A 7 -7.95 -14.89 1.86
CA THR A 7 -6.86 -15.87 1.97
C THR A 7 -6.43 -16.40 0.61
N THR A 8 -7.38 -16.74 -0.26
CA THR A 8 -7.10 -17.20 -1.63
C THR A 8 -6.38 -16.10 -2.40
N ARG A 9 -6.89 -14.87 -2.34
CA ARG A 9 -6.32 -13.73 -3.06
C ARG A 9 -4.92 -13.37 -2.59
N ARG A 10 -4.68 -13.44 -1.29
CA ARG A 10 -3.35 -13.26 -0.69
C ARG A 10 -2.34 -14.23 -1.28
N GLY A 11 -2.68 -15.51 -1.37
CA GLY A 11 -1.80 -16.54 -1.97
C GLY A 11 -1.50 -16.27 -3.46
N GLU A 12 -2.48 -15.81 -4.24
CA GLU A 12 -2.27 -15.41 -5.64
C GLU A 12 -1.33 -14.22 -5.78
N ILE A 13 -1.48 -13.19 -4.91
CA ILE A 13 -0.63 -12.00 -4.88
C ILE A 13 0.81 -12.39 -4.50
N GLU A 14 0.97 -13.18 -3.44
CA GLU A 14 2.27 -13.70 -2.99
C GLU A 14 2.99 -14.44 -4.13
N HIS A 15 2.33 -15.42 -4.74
CA HIS A 15 2.91 -16.21 -5.83
C HIS A 15 3.34 -15.33 -7.02
N TYR A 16 2.52 -14.34 -7.39
CA TYR A 16 2.84 -13.44 -8.49
C TYR A 16 4.04 -12.56 -8.19
N PHE A 17 4.05 -11.86 -7.06
CA PHE A 17 5.14 -10.93 -6.73
C PHE A 17 6.43 -11.65 -6.36
N ASP A 18 6.34 -12.85 -5.80
CA ASP A 18 7.53 -13.61 -5.43
C ASP A 18 8.22 -14.29 -6.64
N ARG A 19 7.43 -14.83 -7.58
CA ARG A 19 7.97 -15.64 -8.67
C ARG A 19 7.93 -14.99 -10.03
N THR A 20 6.87 -14.24 -10.34
CA THR A 20 6.66 -13.73 -11.71
C THR A 20 7.15 -12.31 -11.87
N ALA A 21 6.88 -11.45 -10.91
CA ALA A 21 7.14 -10.02 -11.03
C ALA A 21 8.38 -9.53 -10.28
N ALA A 22 9.01 -10.33 -9.42
CA ALA A 22 10.11 -9.90 -8.56
C ALA A 22 11.22 -9.15 -9.31
N THR A 23 11.73 -9.70 -10.41
CA THR A 23 12.79 -9.06 -11.21
C THR A 23 12.32 -7.75 -11.88
N ALA A 24 11.10 -7.75 -12.44
CA ALA A 24 10.54 -6.54 -13.06
C ALA A 24 10.29 -5.45 -12.02
N TRP A 25 9.81 -5.83 -10.83
CA TRP A 25 9.56 -4.94 -9.71
C TRP A 25 10.85 -4.39 -9.11
N ALA A 26 11.86 -5.25 -8.93
CA ALA A 26 13.20 -4.86 -8.50
C ALA A 26 13.79 -3.77 -9.42
N ARG A 27 13.61 -3.93 -10.74
CA ARG A 27 14.08 -2.95 -11.72
C ARG A 27 13.22 -1.67 -11.73
N LEU A 28 11.91 -1.78 -11.58
CA LEU A 28 10.99 -0.63 -11.51
C LEU A 28 11.28 0.25 -10.29
N THR A 29 11.64 -0.35 -9.16
CA THR A 29 11.90 0.33 -7.88
C THR A 29 13.37 0.69 -7.64
N SER A 30 14.24 0.53 -8.63
CA SER A 30 15.64 0.94 -8.61
C SER A 30 15.88 2.16 -9.51
N ASP A 31 17.11 2.71 -9.48
CA ASP A 31 17.52 3.80 -10.38
C ASP A 31 17.92 3.32 -11.77
N ALA A 32 17.84 2.00 -12.03
CA ALA A 32 18.21 1.44 -13.34
C ALA A 32 17.34 2.03 -14.47
N PRO A 33 17.90 2.23 -15.66
CA PRO A 33 17.16 2.70 -16.82
C PRO A 33 15.99 1.77 -17.15
N VAL A 34 14.82 2.38 -17.41
CA VAL A 34 13.59 1.67 -17.81
C VAL A 34 13.01 2.29 -19.06
N GLY A 35 12.23 1.52 -19.81
CA GLY A 35 11.53 2.04 -21.01
C GLY A 35 10.55 3.17 -20.65
N ARG A 36 10.19 4.01 -21.63
CA ARG A 36 9.35 5.21 -21.45
C ARG A 36 8.06 4.95 -20.64
N ILE A 37 7.35 3.86 -20.91
CA ILE A 37 6.13 3.49 -20.18
C ILE A 37 6.44 3.23 -18.70
N ARG A 38 7.47 2.43 -18.41
CA ARG A 38 7.88 2.13 -17.03
C ARG A 38 8.40 3.37 -16.30
N ALA A 39 9.01 4.31 -17.01
CA ALA A 39 9.44 5.58 -16.46
C ALA A 39 8.26 6.42 -15.94
N THR A 40 7.14 6.49 -16.69
CA THR A 40 5.93 7.18 -16.24
C THR A 40 5.29 6.48 -15.03
N VAL A 41 5.31 5.15 -14.98
CA VAL A 41 4.83 4.39 -13.81
C VAL A 41 5.71 4.67 -12.59
N ARG A 42 7.04 4.67 -12.74
CA ARG A 42 7.99 5.00 -11.67
C ARG A 42 7.74 6.43 -11.14
N ALA A 43 7.61 7.40 -12.02
CA ALA A 43 7.33 8.79 -11.64
C ALA A 43 6.01 8.88 -10.85
N GLY A 44 4.92 8.30 -11.34
CA GLY A 44 3.64 8.29 -10.64
C GLY A 44 3.70 7.61 -9.27
N ARG A 45 4.45 6.52 -9.14
CA ARG A 45 4.66 5.87 -7.84
C ARG A 45 5.46 6.75 -6.87
N ASN A 46 6.48 7.45 -7.36
CA ASN A 46 7.23 8.39 -6.53
C ASN A 46 6.35 9.54 -6.05
N ASP A 47 5.53 10.12 -6.94
CA ASP A 47 4.59 11.17 -6.60
C ASP A 47 3.57 10.67 -5.55
N MET A 48 3.05 9.46 -5.70
CA MET A 48 2.12 8.86 -4.75
C MET A 48 2.79 8.62 -3.39
N ARG A 49 4.01 8.08 -3.36
CA ARG A 49 4.77 7.89 -2.12
C ARG A 49 4.98 9.23 -1.40
N ASN A 50 5.41 10.27 -2.12
CA ASN A 50 5.59 11.59 -1.56
C ASN A 50 4.29 12.18 -1.04
N THR A 51 3.17 11.95 -1.74
CA THR A 51 1.83 12.33 -1.29
C THR A 51 1.49 11.68 0.05
N LEU A 52 1.59 10.36 0.16
CA LEU A 52 1.29 9.63 1.40
C LEU A 52 2.20 10.05 2.56
N LEU A 53 3.49 10.23 2.29
CA LEU A 53 4.46 10.71 3.27
C LEU A 53 4.18 12.16 3.73
N SER A 54 3.64 13.01 2.86
CA SER A 54 3.26 14.39 3.20
C SER A 54 2.04 14.46 4.14
N TRP A 55 1.31 13.36 4.29
CA TRP A 55 0.15 13.25 5.18
C TRP A 55 0.51 12.73 6.58
N LEU A 56 1.72 12.22 6.72
CA LEU A 56 2.30 11.87 8.01
C LEU A 56 2.94 13.11 8.65
N PRO A 57 3.08 13.16 9.98
CA PRO A 57 3.86 14.19 10.65
C PRO A 57 5.27 14.33 10.08
N ALA A 58 5.80 15.55 10.10
CA ALA A 58 7.19 15.81 9.66
C ALA A 58 8.20 15.15 10.60
N ASP A 59 7.92 15.16 11.91
CA ASP A 59 8.64 14.45 12.96
C ASP A 59 7.80 13.23 13.39
N LEU A 60 8.36 12.04 13.24
CA LEU A 60 7.77 10.76 13.62
C LEU A 60 8.52 10.13 14.80
N SER A 61 9.33 10.91 15.53
CA SER A 61 10.08 10.43 16.69
C SER A 61 9.15 9.84 17.74
N GLY A 62 9.45 8.61 18.17
CA GLY A 62 8.61 7.88 19.13
C GLY A 62 7.34 7.28 18.55
N GLN A 63 7.03 7.51 17.26
CA GLN A 63 5.85 6.95 16.60
C GLN A 63 6.16 5.63 15.90
N ARG A 64 5.18 4.76 15.90
CA ARG A 64 5.25 3.45 15.28
C ARG A 64 4.42 3.41 14.00
N VAL A 65 5.04 3.09 12.87
CA VAL A 65 4.41 3.09 11.55
C VAL A 65 4.40 1.69 10.97
N LEU A 66 3.27 1.27 10.40
CA LEU A 66 3.17 0.08 9.57
C LEU A 66 3.21 0.48 8.09
N ASP A 67 4.20 -0.02 7.33
CA ASP A 67 4.22 0.00 5.87
C ASP A 67 3.66 -1.34 5.37
N ALA A 68 2.36 -1.35 5.04
CA ALA A 68 1.60 -2.55 4.70
C ALA A 68 1.64 -2.83 3.20
N GLY A 69 2.44 -3.81 2.79
CA GLY A 69 2.79 -4.07 1.39
C GLY A 69 3.98 -3.21 0.97
N CYS A 70 5.06 -3.27 1.75
CA CYS A 70 6.22 -2.37 1.63
C CYS A 70 7.04 -2.56 0.35
N GLY A 71 6.89 -3.71 -0.35
CA GLY A 71 7.70 -4.04 -1.51
C GLY A 71 9.20 -3.96 -1.20
N THR A 72 9.89 -3.04 -1.84
CA THR A 72 11.34 -2.81 -1.64
C THR A 72 11.67 -1.77 -0.57
N GLY A 73 10.73 -1.38 0.28
CA GLY A 73 10.95 -0.60 1.50
C GLY A 73 11.18 0.89 1.32
N ALA A 74 10.94 1.46 0.15
CA ALA A 74 11.27 2.86 -0.12
C ALA A 74 10.47 3.86 0.74
N LEU A 75 9.20 3.56 1.08
CA LEU A 75 8.39 4.38 1.97
C LEU A 75 8.86 4.23 3.42
N ALA A 76 9.12 3.00 3.85
CA ALA A 76 9.61 2.69 5.19
C ALA A 76 10.91 3.45 5.52
N VAL A 77 11.86 3.52 4.58
CA VAL A 77 13.12 4.26 4.74
C VAL A 77 12.86 5.74 4.99
N GLU A 78 11.97 6.38 4.23
CA GLU A 78 11.65 7.80 4.41
C GLU A 78 10.93 8.09 5.73
N ALA A 79 10.02 7.21 6.16
CA ALA A 79 9.37 7.34 7.47
C ALA A 79 10.39 7.16 8.62
N ALA A 80 11.30 6.19 8.50
CA ALA A 80 12.34 5.99 9.50
C ALA A 80 13.33 7.16 9.58
N ARG A 81 13.65 7.83 8.45
CA ARG A 81 14.47 9.05 8.44
C ARG A 81 13.82 10.22 9.21
N ARG A 82 12.50 10.19 9.35
CA ARG A 82 11.74 11.15 10.20
C ARG A 82 11.63 10.70 11.66
N GLY A 83 12.35 9.64 12.07
CA GLY A 83 12.39 9.16 13.45
C GLY A 83 11.43 8.01 13.78
N ALA A 84 10.61 7.53 12.82
CA ALA A 84 9.67 6.45 13.07
C ALA A 84 10.33 5.10 13.37
N SER A 85 9.72 4.32 14.25
CA SER A 85 9.92 2.87 14.32
C SER A 85 8.99 2.18 13.31
N VAL A 86 9.52 1.78 12.16
CA VAL A 86 8.72 1.24 11.06
C VAL A 86 8.75 -0.28 11.06
N VAL A 87 7.56 -0.89 11.06
CA VAL A 87 7.39 -2.29 10.64
C VAL A 87 7.00 -2.28 9.16
N ALA A 88 7.86 -2.82 8.32
CA ALA A 88 7.64 -2.89 6.88
C ALA A 88 7.41 -4.35 6.47
N ILE A 89 6.17 -4.66 6.07
CA ILE A 89 5.76 -6.04 5.78
C ILE A 89 5.28 -6.19 4.33
N ASP A 90 5.68 -7.28 3.70
CA ASP A 90 5.21 -7.66 2.36
C ASP A 90 4.99 -9.17 2.28
N LEU A 91 4.06 -9.60 1.42
CA LEU A 91 3.79 -11.02 1.19
C LEU A 91 4.96 -11.73 0.50
N SER A 92 5.74 -11.02 -0.32
CA SER A 92 6.87 -11.58 -1.09
C SER A 92 8.16 -11.60 -0.28
N PRO A 93 8.66 -12.76 0.15
CA PRO A 93 9.98 -12.88 0.76
C PRO A 93 11.10 -12.35 -0.14
N THR A 94 10.97 -12.52 -1.46
CA THR A 94 11.95 -12.02 -2.44
C THR A 94 12.05 -10.50 -2.42
N LEU A 95 10.92 -9.78 -2.37
CA LEU A 95 10.93 -8.31 -2.28
C LEU A 95 11.46 -7.83 -0.93
N VAL A 96 11.10 -8.50 0.15
CA VAL A 96 11.62 -8.17 1.50
C VAL A 96 13.13 -8.39 1.59
N ASN A 97 13.66 -9.47 1.02
CA ASN A 97 15.10 -9.70 0.97
C ASN A 97 15.81 -8.62 0.16
N LEU A 98 15.25 -8.24 -0.99
CA LEU A 98 15.77 -7.13 -1.78
C LEU A 98 15.70 -5.79 -1.02
N ALA A 99 14.66 -5.57 -0.22
CA ALA A 99 14.57 -4.40 0.66
C ALA A 99 15.71 -4.39 1.70
N ARG A 100 16.03 -5.55 2.30
CA ARG A 100 17.16 -5.69 3.24
C ARG A 100 18.51 -5.38 2.59
N GLU A 101 18.75 -5.88 1.38
CA GLU A 101 19.96 -5.60 0.62
C GLU A 101 20.13 -4.12 0.28
N ARG A 102 19.02 -3.40 0.09
CA ARG A 102 19.00 -1.99 -0.30
C ARG A 102 18.83 -1.03 0.87
N LEU A 103 18.65 -1.56 2.09
CA LEU A 103 18.39 -0.73 3.26
C LEU A 103 19.62 0.14 3.56
N PRO A 104 19.51 1.47 3.45
CA PRO A 104 20.59 2.36 3.79
C PRO A 104 20.75 2.47 5.30
N SER A 105 21.86 3.03 5.76
CA SER A 105 21.97 3.46 7.15
C SER A 105 20.92 4.51 7.45
N ILE A 106 20.13 4.28 8.49
CA ILE A 106 19.09 5.21 8.94
C ILE A 106 19.74 6.18 9.94
N THR A 107 19.66 7.46 9.64
CA THR A 107 20.06 8.55 10.54
C THR A 107 18.81 9.20 11.10
N GLY A 108 18.83 9.71 12.32
CA GLY A 108 17.68 10.42 12.91
C GLY A 108 16.88 9.63 13.95
N GLY A 109 17.43 8.49 14.45
CA GLY A 109 16.84 7.73 15.55
C GLY A 109 15.71 6.77 15.20
N GLY A 110 15.28 6.74 13.93
CA GLY A 110 14.28 5.78 13.47
C GLY A 110 14.87 4.42 13.11
N SER A 111 14.00 3.44 12.85
CA SER A 111 14.37 2.07 12.49
C SER A 111 13.40 1.45 11.49
N VAL A 112 13.86 0.43 10.75
CA VAL A 112 13.03 -0.36 9.84
C VAL A 112 13.18 -1.84 10.19
N ASP A 113 12.08 -2.47 10.56
CA ASP A 113 11.94 -3.91 10.78
C ASP A 113 11.24 -4.52 9.55
N LEU A 114 12.01 -5.22 8.72
CA LEU A 114 11.54 -5.82 7.46
C LEU A 114 11.04 -7.25 7.70
N ARG A 115 9.76 -7.48 7.43
CA ARG A 115 9.10 -8.79 7.62
C ARG A 115 8.44 -9.28 6.34
N SER A 116 8.45 -10.59 6.12
CA SER A 116 7.57 -11.24 5.14
C SER A 116 6.37 -11.86 5.84
N GLY A 117 5.17 -11.65 5.30
CA GLY A 117 3.94 -12.17 5.87
C GLY A 117 2.71 -11.29 5.66
N ASP A 118 1.67 -11.58 6.42
CA ASP A 118 0.39 -10.89 6.32
C ASP A 118 0.38 -9.59 7.15
N MET A 119 0.01 -8.47 6.52
CA MET A 119 -0.17 -7.19 7.20
C MET A 119 -1.24 -7.21 8.29
N LEU A 120 -2.12 -8.22 8.28
CA LEU A 120 -3.18 -8.41 9.27
C LEU A 120 -2.76 -9.27 10.47
N ASP A 121 -1.52 -9.79 10.51
CA ASP A 121 -1.03 -10.60 11.62
C ASP A 121 -1.11 -9.79 12.94
N PRO A 122 -1.86 -10.27 13.95
CA PRO A 122 -1.98 -9.59 15.24
C PRO A 122 -0.65 -9.47 15.99
N ALA A 123 0.33 -10.34 15.73
CA ALA A 123 1.66 -10.28 16.31
C ALA A 123 2.46 -9.03 15.92
N LEU A 124 2.01 -8.27 14.91
CA LEU A 124 2.62 -6.98 14.54
C LEU A 124 2.37 -5.88 15.59
N GLY A 125 1.34 -6.03 16.43
CA GLY A 125 1.01 -5.10 17.53
C GLY A 125 0.26 -3.84 17.10
N GLN A 126 0.42 -2.75 17.83
CA GLN A 126 -0.28 -1.47 17.66
C GLN A 126 0.58 -0.48 16.86
N PHE A 127 -0.05 0.49 16.21
CA PHE A 127 0.61 1.51 15.38
C PHE A 127 -0.01 2.90 15.61
N ASP A 128 0.78 3.94 15.43
CA ASP A 128 0.27 5.31 15.35
C ASP A 128 -0.24 5.58 13.93
N HIS A 129 0.47 5.09 12.92
CA HIS A 129 0.07 5.25 11.54
C HIS A 129 0.23 3.96 10.74
N VAL A 130 -0.69 3.76 9.80
CA VAL A 130 -0.60 2.72 8.78
C VAL A 130 -0.54 3.36 7.41
N VAL A 131 0.37 2.90 6.56
CA VAL A 131 0.44 3.27 5.15
C VAL A 131 0.34 2.00 4.31
N ALA A 132 -0.60 1.99 3.34
CA ALA A 132 -0.84 0.87 2.44
C ALA A 132 -0.82 1.35 0.98
N MET A 133 0.39 1.51 0.43
CA MET A 133 0.61 2.01 -0.92
C MET A 133 0.60 0.87 -1.94
N ASP A 134 -0.36 0.91 -2.87
CA ASP A 134 -0.51 -0.06 -3.96
C ASP A 134 -0.58 -1.54 -3.51
N SER A 135 -1.01 -1.80 -2.26
CA SER A 135 -1.15 -3.13 -1.69
C SER A 135 -2.60 -3.62 -1.69
N ILE A 136 -3.53 -2.82 -1.18
CA ILE A 136 -4.94 -3.23 -1.09
C ILE A 136 -5.70 -3.17 -2.42
N ILE A 137 -5.13 -2.58 -3.45
CA ILE A 137 -5.70 -2.46 -4.80
C ILE A 137 -5.97 -3.81 -5.49
N HIS A 138 -5.38 -4.89 -4.97
CA HIS A 138 -5.51 -6.24 -5.51
C HIS A 138 -6.68 -7.02 -4.90
N TYR A 139 -7.26 -6.55 -3.79
CA TYR A 139 -8.38 -7.20 -3.12
C TYR A 139 -9.74 -6.69 -3.64
N ALA A 140 -10.77 -7.52 -3.52
CA ALA A 140 -12.13 -7.06 -3.74
C ALA A 140 -12.48 -5.97 -2.73
N THR A 141 -13.41 -5.07 -3.08
CA THR A 141 -13.74 -3.92 -2.21
C THR A 141 -14.13 -4.36 -0.80
N ASP A 142 -14.90 -5.43 -0.67
CA ASP A 142 -15.37 -5.93 0.62
C ASP A 142 -14.20 -6.47 1.47
N ASP A 143 -13.29 -7.24 0.88
CA ASP A 143 -12.08 -7.73 1.55
C ASP A 143 -11.10 -6.59 1.89
N ALA A 144 -10.98 -5.58 1.02
CA ALA A 144 -10.15 -4.41 1.26
C ALA A 144 -10.67 -3.59 2.46
N VAL A 145 -11.98 -3.36 2.54
CA VAL A 145 -12.60 -2.65 3.68
C VAL A 145 -12.48 -3.46 4.96
N ALA A 146 -12.70 -4.77 4.92
CA ALA A 146 -12.49 -5.65 6.07
C ALA A 146 -11.05 -5.64 6.56
N ALA A 147 -10.06 -5.63 5.65
CA ALA A 147 -8.66 -5.51 6.01
C ALA A 147 -8.34 -4.15 6.66
N LEU A 148 -8.87 -3.05 6.09
CA LEU A 148 -8.71 -1.71 6.66
C LEU A 148 -9.39 -1.58 8.04
N SER A 149 -10.55 -2.21 8.25
CA SER A 149 -11.23 -2.26 9.55
C SER A 149 -10.35 -2.94 10.61
N ARG A 150 -9.76 -4.09 10.29
CA ARG A 150 -8.82 -4.80 11.20
C ARG A 150 -7.54 -4.01 11.48
N LEU A 151 -7.03 -3.25 10.50
CA LEU A 151 -5.92 -2.35 10.71
C LEU A 151 -6.33 -1.18 11.62
N ALA A 152 -7.56 -0.67 11.47
CA ALA A 152 -8.09 0.41 12.29
C ALA A 152 -8.22 0.05 13.77
N GLU A 153 -8.57 -1.19 14.11
CA GLU A 153 -8.64 -1.68 15.51
C GLU A 153 -7.32 -1.53 16.27
N ARG A 154 -6.20 -1.42 15.55
CA ARG A 154 -4.86 -1.32 16.13
C ARG A 154 -4.06 -0.09 15.68
N THR A 155 -4.76 0.93 15.20
CA THR A 155 -4.16 2.20 14.77
C THR A 155 -4.75 3.37 15.54
N SER A 156 -3.90 4.19 16.16
CA SER A 156 -4.33 5.31 17.01
C SER A 156 -4.41 6.65 16.29
N GLY A 157 -3.78 6.82 15.14
CA GLY A 157 -3.71 8.10 14.42
C GLY A 157 -4.34 8.06 13.03
N SER A 158 -3.65 7.55 12.01
CA SER A 158 -4.15 7.56 10.64
C SER A 158 -3.89 6.29 9.86
N ILE A 159 -4.77 6.00 8.89
CA ILE A 159 -4.57 5.01 7.85
C ILE A 159 -4.54 5.75 6.51
N ASN A 160 -3.39 5.70 5.83
CA ASN A 160 -3.17 6.31 4.53
C ASN A 160 -3.03 5.19 3.50
N PHE A 161 -3.94 5.09 2.56
CA PHE A 161 -3.93 3.98 1.62
C PHE A 161 -4.24 4.45 0.20
N THR A 162 -3.91 3.59 -0.78
CA THR A 162 -4.26 3.85 -2.17
C THR A 162 -5.22 2.82 -2.70
N PHE A 163 -6.07 3.24 -3.63
CA PHE A 163 -6.95 2.37 -4.40
C PHE A 163 -6.95 2.75 -5.88
N ALA A 164 -7.26 1.77 -6.73
CA ALA A 164 -7.46 2.01 -8.16
C ALA A 164 -8.87 2.61 -8.36
N PRO A 165 -9.00 3.88 -8.80
CA PRO A 165 -10.32 4.49 -8.94
C PRO A 165 -11.12 3.86 -10.08
N SER A 166 -12.40 3.57 -9.85
CA SER A 166 -13.30 3.08 -10.89
C SER A 166 -13.59 4.19 -11.89
N THR A 167 -12.88 4.15 -13.04
CA THR A 167 -13.07 5.09 -14.14
C THR A 167 -13.24 4.36 -15.47
N PRO A 168 -14.00 4.91 -16.43
CA PRO A 168 -14.15 4.30 -17.75
C PRO A 168 -12.81 4.02 -18.45
N LEU A 169 -11.84 4.93 -18.30
CA LEU A 169 -10.50 4.77 -18.85
C LEU A 169 -9.78 3.57 -18.25
N LEU A 170 -9.81 3.42 -16.91
CA LEU A 170 -9.16 2.29 -16.24
C LEU A 170 -9.87 0.98 -16.60
N ALA A 171 -11.20 0.97 -16.69
CA ALA A 171 -11.96 -0.19 -17.13
C ALA A 171 -11.57 -0.61 -18.57
N ALA A 172 -11.43 0.35 -19.48
CA ALA A 172 -10.95 0.09 -20.84
C ALA A 172 -9.52 -0.47 -20.85
N MET A 173 -8.61 0.10 -20.07
CA MET A 173 -7.22 -0.38 -19.95
C MET A 173 -7.15 -1.81 -19.39
N ILE A 174 -7.94 -2.13 -18.39
CA ILE A 174 -8.03 -3.49 -17.82
C ILE A 174 -8.59 -4.46 -18.87
N SER A 175 -9.63 -4.05 -19.62
CA SER A 175 -10.24 -4.87 -20.66
C SER A 175 -9.26 -5.17 -21.79
N LEU A 176 -8.47 -4.17 -22.23
CA LEU A 176 -7.40 -4.36 -23.20
C LEU A 176 -6.29 -5.26 -22.66
N GLY A 177 -5.95 -5.14 -21.36
CA GLY A 177 -4.99 -6.02 -20.71
C GLY A 177 -5.39 -7.51 -20.73
N ARG A 178 -6.68 -7.80 -20.84
CA ARG A 178 -7.20 -9.19 -20.98
C ARG A 178 -6.82 -9.86 -22.29
N LEU A 179 -6.46 -9.10 -23.30
CA LEU A 179 -6.06 -9.62 -24.61
C LEU A 179 -4.61 -10.13 -24.64
N PHE A 180 -3.80 -9.78 -23.62
CA PHE A 180 -2.42 -10.28 -23.51
C PHE A 180 -2.36 -11.69 -22.89
N PRO A 181 -1.31 -12.51 -23.19
CA PRO A 181 -1.16 -13.85 -22.67
C PRO A 181 -1.20 -13.91 -21.13
N ARG A 182 -1.74 -15.00 -20.58
CA ARG A 182 -1.96 -15.16 -19.13
C ARG A 182 -0.69 -15.20 -18.30
N GLY A 183 0.45 -15.60 -18.87
CA GLY A 183 1.73 -15.75 -18.15
C GLY A 183 2.37 -14.45 -17.65
N ASP A 184 2.05 -13.30 -18.25
CA ASP A 184 2.67 -12.00 -17.94
C ASP A 184 1.72 -10.99 -17.30
N ARG A 185 0.56 -11.45 -16.83
CA ARG A 185 -0.45 -10.54 -16.25
C ARG A 185 -0.15 -10.25 -14.79
N ALA A 186 -0.09 -8.95 -14.47
CA ALA A 186 -0.15 -8.49 -13.10
C ALA A 186 -1.43 -9.02 -12.40
N PRO A 187 -1.41 -9.26 -11.07
CA PRO A 187 -2.63 -9.58 -10.32
C PRO A 187 -3.68 -8.54 -10.65
N TRP A 188 -4.92 -8.99 -10.78
CA TRP A 188 -6.04 -8.13 -11.13
C TRP A 188 -6.07 -6.91 -10.22
N LEU A 189 -6.03 -5.73 -10.84
CA LEU A 189 -6.45 -4.52 -10.15
C LEU A 189 -7.97 -4.59 -9.99
N ASN A 190 -8.45 -4.41 -8.78
CA ASN A 190 -9.87 -4.27 -8.49
C ASN A 190 -10.22 -2.79 -8.36
N PRO A 191 -10.77 -2.15 -9.42
CA PRO A 191 -11.19 -0.76 -9.34
C PRO A 191 -12.26 -0.58 -8.27
N MET A 192 -12.10 0.42 -7.43
CA MET A 192 -13.03 0.75 -6.35
C MET A 192 -13.66 2.12 -6.62
N ALA A 193 -14.97 2.20 -6.43
CA ALA A 193 -15.67 3.48 -6.46
C ALA A 193 -15.53 4.16 -5.09
N ALA A 194 -15.16 5.44 -5.07
CA ALA A 194 -14.98 6.19 -3.83
C ALA A 194 -16.26 6.24 -2.99
N ASP A 195 -17.42 6.38 -3.64
CA ASP A 195 -18.72 6.38 -2.96
C ASP A 195 -19.02 5.03 -2.28
N ARG A 196 -18.64 3.92 -2.93
CA ARG A 196 -18.79 2.60 -2.32
C ARG A 196 -17.88 2.45 -1.10
N LEU A 197 -16.61 2.90 -1.18
CA LEU A 197 -15.70 2.91 -0.02
C LEU A 197 -16.28 3.75 1.13
N ALA A 198 -16.82 4.94 0.84
CA ALA A 198 -17.43 5.80 1.83
C ALA A 198 -18.67 5.15 2.47
N SER A 199 -19.54 4.53 1.67
CA SER A 199 -20.72 3.80 2.15
C SER A 199 -20.34 2.63 3.05
N MET A 200 -19.38 1.79 2.64
CA MET A 200 -18.95 0.64 3.42
C MET A 200 -18.26 1.06 4.72
N ARG A 201 -17.42 2.14 4.69
CA ARG A 201 -16.84 2.72 5.91
C ARG A 201 -17.93 3.14 6.91
N SER A 202 -18.99 3.80 6.44
CA SER A 202 -20.06 4.31 7.32
C SER A 202 -20.90 3.22 7.96
N THR A 203 -20.87 2.00 7.45
CA THR A 203 -21.64 0.85 7.96
C THR A 203 -20.77 -0.16 8.71
N ASP A 204 -19.45 -0.06 8.61
CA ASP A 204 -18.51 -0.92 9.33
C ASP A 204 -18.45 -0.53 10.82
N ALA A 205 -18.46 -1.53 11.70
CA ALA A 205 -18.54 -1.32 13.14
C ALA A 205 -17.38 -0.50 13.73
N VAL A 206 -16.19 -0.59 13.15
CA VAL A 206 -14.99 0.12 13.58
C VAL A 206 -14.83 1.43 12.80
N LEU A 207 -14.88 1.35 11.47
CA LEU A 207 -14.56 2.45 10.57
C LEU A 207 -15.63 3.55 10.55
N GLN A 208 -16.87 3.29 10.96
CA GLN A 208 -17.92 4.32 11.06
C GLN A 208 -17.53 5.51 11.94
N HIS A 209 -16.65 5.29 12.91
CA HIS A 209 -16.14 6.32 13.82
C HIS A 209 -14.93 7.07 13.27
N TRP A 210 -14.31 6.58 12.21
CA TRP A 210 -13.17 7.19 11.56
C TRP A 210 -13.59 8.32 10.63
N HIS A 211 -12.79 9.37 10.54
CA HIS A 211 -13.07 10.53 9.68
C HIS A 211 -12.30 10.41 8.37
N THR A 212 -12.92 10.84 7.28
CA THR A 212 -12.22 11.01 6.01
C THR A 212 -11.37 12.27 6.08
N GLY A 213 -10.08 12.12 5.90
CA GLY A 213 -9.12 13.20 5.79
C GLY A 213 -8.83 13.59 4.34
N LYS A 214 -7.56 13.64 3.98
CA LYS A 214 -7.07 14.05 2.66
C LYS A 214 -7.36 13.01 1.59
N THR A 215 -7.55 13.46 0.36
CA THR A 215 -7.60 12.62 -0.82
C THR A 215 -6.81 13.25 -1.96
N GLN A 216 -6.06 12.45 -2.72
CA GLN A 216 -5.25 12.92 -3.85
C GLN A 216 -5.19 11.86 -4.94
N ARG A 217 -5.48 12.29 -6.17
CA ARG A 217 -5.33 11.44 -7.35
C ARG A 217 -3.98 11.69 -8.02
N VAL A 218 -3.28 10.60 -8.34
CA VAL A 218 -2.05 10.62 -9.15
C VAL A 218 -2.30 9.89 -10.45
N SER A 219 -1.95 10.55 -11.57
CA SER A 219 -2.16 10.04 -12.91
C SER A 219 -0.93 10.36 -13.76
N SER A 220 -0.06 9.36 -13.96
CA SER A 220 1.17 9.47 -14.76
C SER A 220 1.27 8.28 -15.71
N GLY A 221 1.03 8.51 -16.99
CA GLY A 221 0.98 7.43 -17.99
C GLY A 221 0.02 6.32 -17.61
N PHE A 222 0.54 5.11 -17.45
CA PHE A 222 -0.25 3.93 -17.05
C PHE A 222 -0.48 3.83 -15.53
N TYR A 223 0.17 4.65 -14.73
CA TYR A 223 -0.10 4.70 -13.30
C TYR A 223 -1.33 5.57 -13.01
N LYS A 224 -2.39 4.94 -12.51
CA LYS A 224 -3.66 5.58 -12.14
C LYS A 224 -4.04 5.10 -10.75
N SER A 225 -3.83 5.94 -9.74
CA SER A 225 -4.09 5.58 -8.35
C SER A 225 -4.67 6.78 -7.60
N GLN A 226 -5.44 6.53 -6.57
CA GLN A 226 -5.99 7.54 -5.68
C GLN A 226 -5.62 7.21 -4.25
N ALA A 227 -4.99 8.17 -3.57
CA ALA A 227 -4.73 8.12 -2.15
C ALA A 227 -5.95 8.59 -1.36
N LEU A 228 -6.17 7.98 -0.22
CA LEU A 228 -7.20 8.34 0.75
C LEU A 228 -6.65 8.19 2.16
N GLN A 229 -6.98 9.16 3.02
CA GLN A 229 -6.64 9.16 4.43
C GLN A 229 -7.89 8.94 5.27
N TRP A 230 -7.79 8.03 6.23
CA TRP A 230 -8.74 7.91 7.32
C TRP A 230 -8.04 8.28 8.64
N LEU A 231 -8.72 9.04 9.47
CA LEU A 231 -8.23 9.56 10.75
C LEU A 231 -9.01 8.91 11.90
N CYS A 232 -8.28 8.44 12.90
CA CYS A 232 -8.86 7.88 14.11
C CYS A 232 -9.66 8.96 14.86
N PRO A 233 -10.77 8.62 15.54
CA PRO A 233 -11.47 9.55 16.41
C PRO A 233 -10.53 10.16 17.46
N GLY A 234 -10.52 11.48 17.57
CA GLY A 234 -9.67 12.21 18.51
C GLY A 234 -8.24 12.50 18.05
N SER A 235 -7.84 12.05 16.86
CA SER A 235 -6.58 12.50 16.26
C SER A 235 -6.67 14.00 15.94
N VAL A 236 -5.77 14.77 16.51
CA VAL A 236 -5.64 16.21 16.19
C VAL A 236 -4.91 16.28 14.85
N VAL A 237 -5.52 16.95 13.87
CA VAL A 237 -4.95 17.23 12.55
C VAL A 237 -3.95 18.38 12.66
#